data_50b38f6e1872415a8aa1cb6a247193c2
#
_entry.id   50b38f6e1872415a8aa1cb6a247193c2
#
_cell.length_a   1.000
_cell.length_b   1.000
_cell.length_c   1.000
_cell.angle_alpha   90.00
_cell.angle_beta   90.00
_cell.angle_gamma   90.00
#
_symmetry.space_group_name_H-M   'P 1'
#
loop_
_entity.id
_entity.type
_entity.pdbx_description
1 polymer ?
#
loop_
_entity_poly.entity_id
_entity_poly.type
_entity_poly.pdbx_seq_one_letter_code
_entity_poly.pdbx_strand_id
1 'polypeptide(L)'
;MSTSTEQAPVARVNGVALHEPGEPLTDDALRQRACTEILRQEAIAQGIEGDAGTQAIEALLEREIAVPEPTEEACRRYFEANPARFTRGERLSLRHVLFAVTPGVDVKALRQRAEALLLDLRCADAASDAFAVAAKQWSNCPTGANGGELGWVTQDDCAQEFAQQVFGQQTVGILQRLVHSRFGFHVVEVCSREPGSQPAFDDVRQAIALRLRHQTWSNALRQYLQVLAGKARIEGVELDIAKTPLVQ
;
A
#
# COMPACT_ATOMS: atom_id res chain seq x y z
N MET A 1 -39.11 -29.14 10.75
CA MET A 1 -38.37 -27.97 11.26
C MET A 1 -37.69 -27.31 10.07
N SER A 2 -38.34 -26.29 9.49
CA SER A 2 -37.85 -25.58 8.32
C SER A 2 -36.89 -24.51 8.81
N THR A 3 -35.60 -24.71 8.57
CA THR A 3 -34.59 -23.67 8.75
C THR A 3 -34.76 -22.65 7.63
N SER A 4 -35.47 -21.57 7.93
CA SER A 4 -35.46 -20.38 7.07
C SER A 4 -34.01 -19.86 7.00
N THR A 5 -33.35 -20.10 5.89
CA THR A 5 -32.09 -19.43 5.56
C THR A 5 -32.42 -17.95 5.38
N GLU A 6 -32.16 -17.16 6.40
CA GLU A 6 -32.28 -15.70 6.36
C GLU A 6 -31.28 -15.21 5.34
N GLN A 7 -31.74 -14.92 4.12
CA GLN A 7 -30.91 -14.36 3.05
C GLN A 7 -30.46 -13.00 3.51
N ALA A 8 -29.14 -12.77 3.45
CA ALA A 8 -28.55 -11.46 3.73
C ALA A 8 -29.26 -10.37 2.89
N PRO A 9 -29.57 -9.22 3.48
CA PRO A 9 -30.29 -8.16 2.79
C PRO A 9 -29.50 -7.68 1.58
N VAL A 10 -30.17 -7.51 0.45
CA VAL A 10 -29.57 -6.97 -0.79
C VAL A 10 -29.16 -5.53 -0.56
N ALA A 11 -27.88 -5.23 -0.78
CA ALA A 11 -27.35 -3.88 -0.67
C ALA A 11 -27.92 -2.96 -1.75
N ARG A 12 -28.18 -1.70 -1.40
CA ARG A 12 -28.84 -0.71 -2.26
C ARG A 12 -28.20 0.69 -2.16
N VAL A 13 -28.26 1.41 -3.28
CA VAL A 13 -27.98 2.84 -3.35
C VAL A 13 -29.21 3.56 -3.90
N ASN A 14 -29.81 4.45 -3.12
CA ASN A 14 -31.04 5.16 -3.45
C ASN A 14 -32.16 4.24 -3.98
N GLY A 15 -32.29 3.03 -3.38
CA GLY A 15 -33.27 2.03 -3.76
C GLY A 15 -32.85 1.09 -4.88
N VAL A 16 -31.78 1.37 -5.62
CA VAL A 16 -31.25 0.49 -6.69
C VAL A 16 -30.43 -0.65 -6.07
N ALA A 17 -30.75 -1.89 -6.42
CA ALA A 17 -30.04 -3.06 -5.93
C ALA A 17 -28.66 -3.17 -6.57
N LEU A 18 -27.63 -3.49 -5.77
CA LEU A 18 -26.25 -3.62 -6.23
C LEU A 18 -25.87 -5.04 -6.65
N HIS A 19 -26.68 -6.02 -6.29
CA HIS A 19 -26.46 -7.43 -6.59
C HIS A 19 -27.77 -8.22 -6.53
N GLU A 20 -27.76 -9.42 -7.10
CA GLU A 20 -28.87 -10.37 -6.98
C GLU A 20 -28.91 -11.01 -5.59
N PRO A 21 -30.08 -11.43 -5.10
CA PRO A 21 -30.20 -12.15 -3.84
C PRO A 21 -29.37 -13.44 -3.85
N GLY A 22 -28.44 -13.57 -2.90
CA GLY A 22 -27.57 -14.75 -2.78
C GLY A 22 -26.32 -14.75 -3.67
N GLU A 23 -26.07 -13.69 -4.42
CA GLU A 23 -24.81 -13.52 -5.18
C GLU A 23 -23.63 -13.42 -4.21
N PRO A 24 -22.59 -14.29 -4.30
CA PRO A 24 -21.42 -14.20 -3.43
C PRO A 24 -20.52 -13.05 -3.88
N LEU A 25 -20.49 -11.97 -3.11
CA LEU A 25 -19.62 -10.83 -3.34
C LEU A 25 -18.70 -10.61 -2.15
N THR A 26 -17.48 -10.19 -2.45
CA THR A 26 -16.58 -9.65 -1.41
C THR A 26 -17.02 -8.24 -1.03
N ASP A 27 -16.68 -7.81 0.18
CA ASP A 27 -16.97 -6.44 0.63
C ASP A 27 -16.38 -5.38 -0.30
N ASP A 28 -15.19 -5.63 -0.87
CA ASP A 28 -14.55 -4.71 -1.81
C ASP A 28 -15.31 -4.62 -3.14
N ALA A 29 -15.77 -5.75 -3.67
CA ALA A 29 -16.60 -5.76 -4.88
C ALA A 29 -17.94 -5.04 -4.66
N LEU A 30 -18.54 -5.20 -3.48
CA LEU A 30 -19.77 -4.54 -3.12
C LEU A 30 -19.57 -3.01 -2.99
N ARG A 31 -18.49 -2.56 -2.35
CA ARG A 31 -18.10 -1.15 -2.27
C ARG A 31 -17.87 -0.55 -3.66
N GLN A 32 -17.19 -1.28 -4.53
CA GLN A 32 -16.93 -0.84 -5.89
C GLN A 32 -18.23 -0.65 -6.67
N ARG A 33 -19.18 -1.61 -6.59
CA ARG A 33 -20.51 -1.49 -7.21
C ARG A 33 -21.29 -0.29 -6.66
N ALA A 34 -21.20 -0.05 -5.36
CA ALA A 34 -21.85 1.11 -4.75
C ALA A 34 -21.28 2.44 -5.25
N CYS A 35 -19.95 2.57 -5.34
CA CYS A 35 -19.31 3.76 -5.89
C CYS A 35 -19.69 3.99 -7.36
N THR A 36 -19.68 2.92 -8.17
CA THR A 36 -20.08 2.98 -9.58
C THR A 36 -21.54 3.42 -9.72
N GLU A 37 -22.45 2.88 -8.91
CA GLU A 37 -23.87 3.24 -8.95
C GLU A 37 -24.10 4.69 -8.53
N ILE A 38 -23.39 5.19 -7.51
CA ILE A 38 -23.45 6.59 -7.09
C ILE A 38 -23.04 7.51 -8.24
N LEU A 39 -21.93 7.23 -8.92
CA LEU A 39 -21.45 8.01 -10.05
C LEU A 39 -22.42 7.95 -11.24
N ARG A 40 -22.98 6.78 -11.53
CA ARG A 40 -23.97 6.59 -12.58
C ARG A 40 -25.24 7.45 -12.34
N GLN A 41 -25.76 7.42 -11.11
CA GLN A 41 -26.93 8.23 -10.75
C GLN A 41 -26.65 9.72 -10.85
N GLU A 42 -25.46 10.16 -10.44
CA GLU A 42 -25.06 11.56 -10.57
C GLU A 42 -24.94 11.98 -12.04
N ALA A 43 -24.34 11.13 -12.90
CA ALA A 43 -24.26 11.41 -14.33
C ALA A 43 -25.65 11.60 -14.95
N ILE A 44 -26.62 10.75 -14.61
CA ILE A 44 -28.01 10.86 -15.05
C ILE A 44 -28.65 12.14 -14.50
N ALA A 45 -28.48 12.44 -13.21
CA ALA A 45 -29.05 13.64 -12.59
C ALA A 45 -28.53 14.94 -13.23
N GLN A 46 -27.31 14.90 -13.75
CA GLN A 46 -26.69 16.01 -14.46
C GLN A 46 -26.97 16.01 -15.98
N GLY A 47 -27.81 15.11 -16.48
CA GLY A 47 -28.20 15.04 -17.88
C GLY A 47 -27.05 14.65 -18.83
N ILE A 48 -26.06 13.91 -18.34
CA ILE A 48 -24.96 13.43 -19.20
C ILE A 48 -25.47 12.25 -19.99
N GLU A 49 -25.60 12.44 -21.31
CA GLU A 49 -25.99 11.38 -22.24
C GLU A 49 -24.81 10.44 -22.50
N GLY A 50 -25.06 9.15 -22.45
CA GLY A 50 -24.10 8.09 -22.74
C GLY A 50 -24.77 6.75 -22.54
N ASP A 51 -24.22 5.68 -23.13
CA ASP A 51 -24.61 4.33 -22.79
C ASP A 51 -24.47 4.19 -21.27
N ALA A 52 -25.52 3.68 -20.60
CA ALA A 52 -25.75 3.75 -19.13
C ALA A 52 -24.63 3.15 -18.25
N GLY A 53 -23.45 2.94 -18.79
CA GLY A 53 -22.28 2.36 -18.18
C GLY A 53 -21.11 3.35 -18.04
N THR A 54 -19.98 2.98 -18.63
CA THR A 54 -18.67 3.59 -18.42
C THR A 54 -18.55 5.00 -19.00
N GLN A 55 -19.11 5.26 -20.17
CA GLN A 55 -18.94 6.54 -20.88
C GLN A 55 -19.57 7.73 -20.16
N ALA A 56 -20.75 7.56 -19.58
CA ALA A 56 -21.40 8.63 -18.82
C ALA A 56 -20.63 8.98 -17.54
N ILE A 57 -20.05 7.95 -16.89
CA ILE A 57 -19.21 8.16 -15.70
C ILE A 57 -17.90 8.85 -16.09
N GLU A 58 -17.25 8.45 -17.17
CA GLU A 58 -16.03 9.10 -17.67
C GLU A 58 -16.28 10.58 -17.95
N ALA A 59 -17.34 10.91 -18.70
CA ALA A 59 -17.72 12.28 -19.00
C ALA A 59 -18.06 13.10 -17.73
N LEU A 60 -18.72 12.48 -16.75
CA LEU A 60 -18.94 13.10 -15.43
C LEU A 60 -17.63 13.44 -14.74
N LEU A 61 -16.71 12.47 -14.69
CA LEU A 61 -15.43 12.65 -13.98
C LEU A 61 -14.54 13.66 -14.69
N GLU A 62 -14.51 13.70 -16.02
CA GLU A 62 -13.79 14.72 -16.77
C GLU A 62 -14.33 16.14 -16.51
N ARG A 63 -15.63 16.28 -16.33
CA ARG A 63 -16.25 17.56 -16.04
C ARG A 63 -16.05 18.02 -14.58
N GLU A 64 -16.18 17.12 -13.62
CA GLU A 64 -16.19 17.44 -12.20
C GLU A 64 -14.78 17.41 -11.57
N ILE A 65 -13.83 16.66 -12.15
CA ILE A 65 -12.50 16.50 -11.61
C ILE A 65 -11.46 17.16 -12.53
N ALA A 66 -11.34 18.47 -12.38
CA ALA A 66 -10.25 19.22 -13.03
C ALA A 66 -8.99 19.20 -12.15
N VAL A 67 -7.93 18.56 -12.63
CA VAL A 67 -6.64 18.51 -11.94
C VAL A 67 -5.63 19.32 -12.73
N PRO A 68 -5.04 20.37 -12.14
CA PRO A 68 -4.00 21.14 -12.80
C PRO A 68 -2.73 20.32 -13.00
N GLU A 69 -1.97 20.64 -14.04
CA GLU A 69 -0.65 20.05 -14.23
C GLU A 69 0.27 20.46 -13.06
N PRO A 70 1.05 19.53 -12.51
CA PRO A 70 1.99 19.84 -11.46
C PRO A 70 3.05 20.84 -11.95
N THR A 71 3.37 21.84 -11.14
CA THR A 71 4.44 22.77 -11.46
C THR A 71 5.80 22.08 -11.39
N GLU A 72 6.78 22.61 -12.12
CA GLU A 72 8.16 22.10 -12.06
C GLU A 72 8.72 22.13 -10.63
N GLU A 73 8.38 23.17 -9.87
CA GLU A 73 8.77 23.29 -8.47
C GLU A 73 8.18 22.18 -7.59
N ALA A 74 6.92 21.79 -7.83
CA ALA A 74 6.28 20.67 -7.13
C ALA A 74 6.98 19.35 -7.47
N CYS A 75 7.36 19.15 -8.74
CA CYS A 75 8.10 17.98 -9.19
C CYS A 75 9.51 17.94 -8.57
N ARG A 76 10.18 19.06 -8.50
CA ARG A 76 11.53 19.17 -7.90
C ARG A 76 11.49 18.88 -6.41
N ARG A 77 10.55 19.46 -5.67
CA ARG A 77 10.34 19.16 -4.24
C ARG A 77 10.05 17.67 -4.01
N TYR A 78 9.24 17.06 -4.88
CA TYR A 78 8.96 15.62 -4.78
C TYR A 78 10.23 14.79 -5.01
N PHE A 79 11.04 15.14 -6.00
CA PHE A 79 12.31 14.48 -6.31
C PHE A 79 13.28 14.54 -5.13
N GLU A 80 13.48 15.75 -4.58
CA GLU A 80 14.37 16.01 -3.44
C GLU A 80 13.91 15.33 -2.14
N ALA A 81 12.59 15.24 -1.93
CA ALA A 81 12.01 14.60 -0.75
C ALA A 81 11.99 13.06 -0.84
N ASN A 82 12.22 12.47 -2.02
CA ASN A 82 12.13 11.03 -2.24
C ASN A 82 13.37 10.43 -2.93
N PRO A 83 14.59 10.70 -2.48
CA PRO A 83 15.81 10.25 -3.16
C PRO A 83 15.84 8.72 -3.35
N ALA A 84 15.39 7.97 -2.35
CA ALA A 84 15.32 6.51 -2.38
C ALA A 84 14.53 5.94 -3.58
N ARG A 85 13.51 6.67 -4.07
CA ARG A 85 12.68 6.21 -5.20
C ARG A 85 13.37 6.36 -6.55
N PHE A 86 14.37 7.22 -6.63
CA PHE A 86 15.03 7.57 -7.88
C PHE A 86 16.44 6.99 -7.98
N THR A 87 17.06 6.65 -6.85
CA THR A 87 18.37 6.01 -6.82
C THR A 87 18.31 4.65 -7.54
N ARG A 88 19.21 4.45 -8.50
CA ARG A 88 19.33 3.22 -9.29
C ARG A 88 20.66 2.56 -9.03
N GLY A 89 20.68 1.22 -9.04
CA GLY A 89 21.89 0.44 -8.88
C GLY A 89 22.45 0.43 -7.46
N GLU A 90 21.71 0.94 -6.46
CA GLU A 90 22.08 0.74 -5.06
C GLU A 90 22.06 -0.75 -4.72
N ARG A 91 23.10 -1.22 -4.07
CA ARG A 91 23.23 -2.60 -3.59
C ARG A 91 23.53 -2.60 -2.10
N LEU A 92 22.88 -3.50 -1.39
CA LEU A 92 23.06 -3.68 0.04
C LEU A 92 23.46 -5.11 0.34
N SER A 93 24.49 -5.28 1.17
CA SER A 93 24.74 -6.54 1.85
C SER A 93 23.95 -6.56 3.13
N LEU A 94 22.99 -7.47 3.24
CA LEU A 94 22.01 -7.51 4.32
C LEU A 94 22.04 -8.85 5.04
N ARG A 95 21.68 -8.81 6.32
CA ARG A 95 21.17 -9.96 7.07
C ARG A 95 19.91 -9.60 7.82
N HIS A 96 19.00 -10.57 8.01
CA HIS A 96 17.74 -10.33 8.68
C HIS A 96 17.28 -11.47 9.59
N VAL A 97 16.43 -11.12 10.56
CA VAL A 97 15.63 -12.06 11.36
C VAL A 97 14.17 -11.82 11.00
N LEU A 98 13.50 -12.81 10.41
CA LEU A 98 12.08 -12.74 10.06
C LEU A 98 11.20 -13.33 11.16
N PHE A 99 10.25 -12.55 11.64
CA PHE A 99 9.12 -12.98 12.44
C PHE A 99 7.88 -13.06 11.53
N ALA A 100 7.59 -14.26 11.02
CA ALA A 100 6.54 -14.44 10.03
C ALA A 100 5.14 -14.28 10.63
N VAL A 101 4.28 -13.51 9.95
CA VAL A 101 2.86 -13.41 10.26
C VAL A 101 2.11 -14.47 9.45
N THR A 102 1.56 -15.47 10.16
CA THR A 102 0.76 -16.54 9.58
C THR A 102 -0.67 -16.52 10.17
N PRO A 103 -1.66 -17.13 9.51
CA PRO A 103 -3.01 -17.20 10.03
C PRO A 103 -3.05 -17.77 11.46
N GLY A 104 -3.76 -17.09 12.37
CA GLY A 104 -3.91 -17.50 13.77
C GLY A 104 -2.80 -17.03 14.74
N VAL A 105 -1.78 -16.31 14.25
CA VAL A 105 -0.72 -15.74 15.12
C VAL A 105 -1.22 -14.47 15.81
N ASP A 106 -0.92 -14.32 17.10
CA ASP A 106 -1.07 -13.03 17.78
C ASP A 106 -0.01 -12.05 17.28
N VAL A 107 -0.43 -11.19 16.35
CA VAL A 107 0.43 -10.19 15.69
C VAL A 107 1.03 -9.21 16.69
N LYS A 108 0.30 -8.87 17.76
CA LYS A 108 0.76 -7.94 18.79
C LYS A 108 1.90 -8.55 19.62
N ALA A 109 1.72 -9.78 20.07
CA ALA A 109 2.76 -10.50 20.82
C ALA A 109 3.99 -10.77 19.94
N LEU A 110 3.80 -11.10 18.65
CA LEU A 110 4.88 -11.31 17.70
C LEU A 110 5.70 -10.03 17.49
N ARG A 111 5.04 -8.90 17.32
CA ARG A 111 5.66 -7.59 17.17
C ARG A 111 6.48 -7.22 18.42
N GLN A 112 5.92 -7.40 19.61
CA GLN A 112 6.63 -7.13 20.86
C GLN A 112 7.90 -7.95 20.99
N ARG A 113 7.87 -9.23 20.59
CA ARG A 113 9.06 -10.09 20.57
C ARG A 113 10.12 -9.60 19.59
N ALA A 114 9.71 -9.17 18.40
CA ALA A 114 10.61 -8.62 17.39
C ALA A 114 11.24 -7.30 17.85
N GLU A 115 10.46 -6.42 18.51
CA GLU A 115 10.94 -5.17 19.09
C GLU A 115 11.93 -5.41 20.24
N ALA A 116 11.67 -6.39 21.10
CA ALA A 116 12.59 -6.78 22.19
C ALA A 116 13.93 -7.26 21.61
N LEU A 117 13.89 -8.16 20.60
CA LEU A 117 15.11 -8.63 19.94
C LEU A 117 15.87 -7.47 19.26
N LEU A 118 15.18 -6.54 18.62
CA LEU A 118 15.79 -5.37 18.00
C LEU A 118 16.57 -4.54 19.05
N LEU A 119 16.00 -4.33 20.22
CA LEU A 119 16.63 -3.61 21.32
C LEU A 119 17.86 -4.36 21.85
N ASP A 120 17.73 -5.67 22.08
CA ASP A 120 18.82 -6.52 22.56
C ASP A 120 20.01 -6.49 21.60
N LEU A 121 19.76 -6.63 20.31
CA LEU A 121 20.81 -6.61 19.27
C LEU A 121 21.49 -5.23 19.16
N ARG A 122 20.75 -4.15 19.34
CA ARG A 122 21.32 -2.79 19.32
C ARG A 122 22.15 -2.46 20.55
N CYS A 123 21.89 -3.15 21.65
CA CYS A 123 22.66 -3.01 22.90
C CYS A 123 23.80 -4.04 23.01
N ALA A 124 23.86 -5.02 22.10
CA ALA A 124 24.89 -6.05 22.12
C ALA A 124 26.27 -5.48 21.77
N ASP A 125 27.30 -6.12 22.32
CA ASP A 125 28.68 -5.77 21.98
C ASP A 125 28.97 -6.08 20.49
N ALA A 126 29.52 -5.09 19.77
CA ALA A 126 29.90 -5.21 18.39
C ALA A 126 30.93 -6.33 18.09
N ALA A 127 31.65 -6.78 19.12
CA ALA A 127 32.60 -7.89 19.01
C ALA A 127 31.91 -9.27 19.02
N SER A 128 30.64 -9.34 19.42
CA SER A 128 29.87 -10.60 19.43
C SER A 128 29.04 -10.71 18.15
N ASP A 129 29.02 -11.88 17.49
CA ASP A 129 28.10 -12.13 16.38
C ASP A 129 26.67 -12.48 16.88
N ALA A 130 26.15 -11.58 17.76
CA ALA A 130 24.85 -11.73 18.38
C ALA A 130 23.73 -11.82 17.33
N PHE A 131 23.89 -11.13 16.20
CA PHE A 131 22.90 -11.15 15.12
C PHE A 131 22.76 -12.54 14.49
N ALA A 132 23.86 -13.19 14.16
CA ALA A 132 23.81 -14.54 13.58
C ALA A 132 23.24 -15.57 14.57
N VAL A 133 23.55 -15.44 15.85
CA VAL A 133 22.96 -16.29 16.91
C VAL A 133 21.45 -16.08 16.97
N ALA A 134 21.00 -14.84 17.00
CA ALA A 134 19.58 -14.49 17.01
C ALA A 134 18.86 -14.98 15.73
N ALA A 135 19.49 -14.86 14.56
CA ALA A 135 18.92 -15.33 13.31
C ALA A 135 18.69 -16.85 13.32
N LYS A 136 19.67 -17.61 13.82
CA LYS A 136 19.54 -19.08 13.96
C LYS A 136 18.43 -19.48 14.92
N GLN A 137 18.22 -18.69 15.96
CA GLN A 137 17.27 -19.02 17.02
C GLN A 137 15.84 -18.57 16.70
N TRP A 138 15.67 -17.40 16.08
CA TRP A 138 14.37 -16.72 15.99
C TRP A 138 13.83 -16.55 14.58
N SER A 139 14.69 -16.64 13.54
CA SER A 139 14.23 -16.35 12.17
C SER A 139 13.37 -17.48 11.62
N ASN A 140 12.20 -17.09 11.09
CA ASN A 140 11.36 -18.01 10.29
C ASN A 140 11.80 -18.07 8.81
N CYS A 141 12.82 -17.30 8.41
CA CYS A 141 13.39 -17.41 7.08
C CYS A 141 14.43 -18.55 7.03
N PRO A 142 14.50 -19.34 5.94
CA PRO A 142 15.55 -20.37 5.77
C PRO A 142 16.97 -19.82 5.92
N THR A 143 17.21 -18.56 5.57
CA THR A 143 18.50 -17.89 5.76
C THR A 143 18.94 -17.81 7.21
N GLY A 144 18.02 -17.96 8.16
CA GLY A 144 18.33 -18.02 9.58
C GLY A 144 19.40 -19.05 9.93
N ALA A 145 19.43 -20.21 9.26
CA ALA A 145 20.45 -21.24 9.44
C ALA A 145 21.87 -20.72 9.15
N ASN A 146 21.98 -19.73 8.24
CA ASN A 146 23.23 -19.10 7.84
C ASN A 146 23.41 -17.70 8.47
N GLY A 147 22.90 -17.49 9.68
CA GLY A 147 23.02 -16.20 10.37
C GLY A 147 22.13 -15.07 9.82
N GLY A 148 21.14 -15.41 9.02
CA GLY A 148 20.20 -14.45 8.42
C GLY A 148 20.71 -13.77 7.15
N GLU A 149 21.85 -14.20 6.60
CA GLU A 149 22.49 -13.57 5.44
C GLU A 149 21.60 -13.63 4.19
N LEU A 150 21.41 -12.49 3.54
CA LEU A 150 20.78 -12.33 2.23
C LEU A 150 21.82 -12.09 1.12
N GLY A 151 23.06 -11.77 1.51
CA GLY A 151 24.10 -11.36 0.57
C GLY A 151 23.86 -9.96 0.00
N TRP A 152 24.43 -9.70 -1.18
CA TRP A 152 24.23 -8.46 -1.91
C TRP A 152 22.92 -8.52 -2.67
N VAL A 153 22.03 -7.56 -2.37
CA VAL A 153 20.69 -7.46 -2.97
C VAL A 153 20.47 -6.06 -3.52
N THR A 154 19.61 -5.97 -4.54
CA THR A 154 19.06 -4.75 -5.11
C THR A 154 17.62 -4.55 -4.63
N GLN A 155 17.02 -3.40 -4.97
CA GLN A 155 15.60 -3.16 -4.67
C GLN A 155 14.68 -4.20 -5.31
N ASP A 156 15.02 -4.65 -6.53
CA ASP A 156 14.20 -5.59 -7.31
C ASP A 156 14.25 -7.03 -6.76
N ASP A 157 15.30 -7.36 -6.00
CA ASP A 157 15.44 -8.67 -5.33
C ASP A 157 14.58 -8.78 -4.06
N CYS A 158 14.01 -7.68 -3.61
CA CYS A 158 13.28 -7.59 -2.35
C CYS A 158 11.78 -7.36 -2.54
N ALA A 159 10.98 -7.77 -1.55
CA ALA A 159 9.59 -7.34 -1.48
C ALA A 159 9.52 -5.81 -1.45
N GLN A 160 8.58 -5.23 -2.20
CA GLN A 160 8.49 -3.78 -2.37
C GLN A 160 8.40 -3.03 -1.04
N GLU A 161 7.63 -3.55 -0.10
CA GLU A 161 7.44 -2.95 1.22
C GLU A 161 8.73 -2.97 2.06
N PHE A 162 9.52 -4.04 1.91
CA PHE A 162 10.83 -4.17 2.54
C PHE A 162 11.83 -3.20 1.91
N ALA A 163 11.92 -3.20 0.59
CA ALA A 163 12.84 -2.34 -0.15
C ALA A 163 12.64 -0.85 0.16
N GLN A 164 11.40 -0.38 0.22
CA GLN A 164 11.06 1.02 0.52
C GLN A 164 11.53 1.48 1.90
N GLN A 165 11.73 0.59 2.85
CA GLN A 165 12.14 0.90 4.21
C GLN A 165 13.66 0.77 4.41
N VAL A 166 14.36 0.02 3.55
CA VAL A 166 15.79 -0.31 3.74
C VAL A 166 16.69 0.44 2.77
N PHE A 167 16.27 0.61 1.51
CA PHE A 167 17.04 1.32 0.50
C PHE A 167 16.88 2.84 0.60
N GLY A 168 17.83 3.58 0.02
CA GLY A 168 17.82 5.05 -0.01
C GLY A 168 18.11 5.72 1.32
N GLN A 169 18.48 4.98 2.35
CA GLN A 169 18.98 5.50 3.62
C GLN A 169 20.50 5.41 3.63
N GLN A 170 21.15 6.15 4.53
CA GLN A 170 22.61 6.09 4.68
C GLN A 170 23.07 5.18 5.83
N THR A 171 22.12 4.55 6.51
CA THR A 171 22.40 3.75 7.70
C THR A 171 23.12 2.46 7.33
N VAL A 172 24.22 2.18 8.02
CA VAL A 172 24.94 0.90 8.07
C VAL A 172 24.84 0.38 9.50
N GLY A 173 24.75 -0.94 9.69
CA GLY A 173 24.49 -1.59 10.96
C GLY A 173 23.01 -1.93 11.13
N ILE A 174 22.61 -2.19 12.39
CA ILE A 174 21.24 -2.59 12.74
C ILE A 174 20.30 -1.39 12.60
N LEU A 175 19.23 -1.55 11.82
CA LEU A 175 18.24 -0.49 11.62
C LEU A 175 17.55 -0.14 12.96
N GLN A 176 17.11 1.12 13.07
CA GLN A 176 16.51 1.62 14.32
C GLN A 176 15.09 1.12 14.56
N ARG A 177 14.40 0.65 13.52
CA ARG A 177 13.00 0.21 13.57
C ARG A 177 12.84 -1.13 12.87
N LEU A 178 11.81 -1.87 13.27
CA LEU A 178 11.39 -3.04 12.51
C LEU A 178 11.02 -2.65 11.09
N VAL A 179 11.43 -3.49 10.15
CA VAL A 179 11.01 -3.41 8.76
C VAL A 179 9.77 -4.29 8.59
N HIS A 180 8.77 -3.78 7.92
CA HIS A 180 7.50 -4.46 7.69
C HIS A 180 7.40 -4.91 6.23
N SER A 181 6.93 -6.13 6.02
CA SER A 181 6.59 -6.64 4.70
C SER A 181 5.34 -7.52 4.77
N ARG A 182 4.86 -7.97 3.62
CA ARG A 182 3.79 -8.97 3.53
C ARG A 182 4.10 -10.29 4.24
N PHE A 183 5.36 -10.56 4.54
CA PHE A 183 5.78 -11.77 5.24
C PHE A 183 5.77 -11.62 6.77
N GLY A 184 5.81 -10.40 7.28
CA GLY A 184 5.83 -10.11 8.71
C GLY A 184 6.79 -9.00 9.11
N PHE A 185 7.39 -9.14 10.31
CA PHE A 185 8.33 -8.18 10.87
C PHE A 185 9.76 -8.67 10.69
N HIS A 186 10.65 -7.76 10.31
CA HIS A 186 12.06 -8.05 10.13
C HIS A 186 12.91 -7.17 11.05
N VAL A 187 13.84 -7.78 11.75
CA VAL A 187 15.01 -7.09 12.30
C VAL A 187 16.08 -7.17 11.22
N VAL A 188 16.61 -6.03 10.79
CA VAL A 188 17.53 -5.93 9.66
C VAL A 188 18.83 -5.28 10.07
N GLU A 189 19.94 -5.85 9.60
CA GLU A 189 21.26 -5.25 9.65
C GLU A 189 21.79 -5.04 8.24
N VAL A 190 22.26 -3.84 7.98
CA VAL A 190 22.98 -3.47 6.75
C VAL A 190 24.47 -3.67 7.02
N CYS A 191 25.05 -4.74 6.47
CA CYS A 191 26.47 -5.03 6.65
C CYS A 191 27.33 -4.10 5.82
N SER A 192 26.91 -3.81 4.58
CA SER A 192 27.61 -2.92 3.64
C SER A 192 26.62 -2.30 2.67
N ARG A 193 27.01 -1.18 2.11
CA ARG A 193 26.21 -0.43 1.16
C ARG A 193 27.09 0.05 0.00
N GLU A 194 26.68 -0.26 -1.22
CA GLU A 194 27.17 0.35 -2.43
C GLU A 194 26.14 1.41 -2.86
N PRO A 195 26.50 2.69 -2.84
CA PRO A 195 25.57 3.74 -3.19
C PRO A 195 25.21 3.62 -4.68
N GLY A 196 23.93 3.75 -4.97
CA GLY A 196 23.47 3.88 -6.35
C GLY A 196 23.72 5.27 -6.92
N SER A 197 23.38 5.45 -8.17
CA SER A 197 23.38 6.74 -8.83
C SER A 197 21.99 7.35 -8.87
N GLN A 198 21.88 8.62 -8.60
CA GLN A 198 20.63 9.36 -8.77
C GLN A 198 20.60 9.92 -10.20
N PRO A 199 19.50 9.68 -10.98
CA PRO A 199 19.36 10.28 -12.30
C PRO A 199 19.25 11.80 -12.19
N ALA A 200 19.52 12.51 -13.29
CA ALA A 200 19.22 13.92 -13.35
C ALA A 200 17.72 14.16 -13.20
N PHE A 201 17.33 15.27 -12.58
CA PHE A 201 15.90 15.61 -12.41
C PHE A 201 15.14 15.60 -13.73
N ASP A 202 15.76 16.12 -14.79
CA ASP A 202 15.14 16.21 -16.11
C ASP A 202 14.79 14.85 -16.71
N ASP A 203 15.57 13.80 -16.40
CA ASP A 203 15.31 12.43 -16.87
C ASP A 203 14.05 11.82 -16.26
N VAL A 204 13.68 12.28 -15.06
CA VAL A 204 12.54 11.71 -14.29
C VAL A 204 11.37 12.68 -14.12
N ARG A 205 11.53 13.94 -14.51
CA ARG A 205 10.53 15.01 -14.33
C ARG A 205 9.16 14.62 -14.87
N GLN A 206 9.11 14.06 -16.07
CA GLN A 206 7.83 13.69 -16.69
C GLN A 206 7.13 12.57 -15.93
N ALA A 207 7.87 11.57 -15.47
CA ALA A 207 7.31 10.48 -14.66
C ALA A 207 6.81 10.99 -13.28
N ILE A 208 7.52 11.94 -12.70
CA ILE A 208 7.10 12.60 -11.45
C ILE A 208 5.81 13.39 -11.68
N ALA A 209 5.73 14.19 -12.73
CA ALA A 209 4.55 14.98 -13.06
C ALA A 209 3.31 14.08 -13.24
N LEU A 210 3.45 12.99 -14.00
CA LEU A 210 2.38 12.02 -14.19
C LEU A 210 1.93 11.40 -12.85
N ARG A 211 2.87 11.02 -12.00
CA ARG A 211 2.58 10.47 -10.67
C ARG A 211 1.85 11.46 -9.77
N LEU A 212 2.32 12.70 -9.69
CA LEU A 212 1.68 13.74 -8.87
C LEU A 212 0.28 14.05 -9.37
N ARG A 213 0.11 14.15 -10.69
CA ARG A 213 -1.21 14.35 -11.31
C ARG A 213 -2.17 13.21 -10.97
N HIS A 214 -1.73 11.96 -11.11
CA HIS A 214 -2.53 10.78 -10.76
C HIS A 214 -2.92 10.78 -9.27
N GLN A 215 -1.98 11.12 -8.39
CA GLN A 215 -2.26 11.21 -6.95
C GLN A 215 -3.29 12.31 -6.64
N THR A 216 -3.15 13.48 -7.25
CA THR A 216 -4.11 14.58 -7.08
C THR A 216 -5.49 14.20 -7.60
N TRP A 217 -5.55 13.58 -8.78
CA TRP A 217 -6.79 13.07 -9.37
C TRP A 217 -7.47 12.03 -8.46
N SER A 218 -6.72 11.06 -7.97
CA SER A 218 -7.25 10.03 -7.05
C SER A 218 -7.79 10.62 -5.75
N ASN A 219 -7.13 11.66 -5.22
CA ASN A 219 -7.62 12.35 -4.04
C ASN A 219 -8.90 13.16 -4.33
N ALA A 220 -8.95 13.85 -5.47
CA ALA A 220 -10.13 14.60 -5.90
C ALA A 220 -11.34 13.68 -6.14
N LEU A 221 -11.12 12.53 -6.80
CA LEU A 221 -12.16 11.50 -6.98
C LEU A 221 -12.68 10.99 -5.63
N ARG A 222 -11.77 10.72 -4.70
CA ARG A 222 -12.16 10.26 -3.35
C ARG A 222 -13.02 11.31 -2.64
N GLN A 223 -12.64 12.57 -2.70
CA GLN A 223 -13.43 13.68 -2.12
C GLN A 223 -14.80 13.82 -2.78
N TYR A 224 -14.84 13.73 -4.11
CA TYR A 224 -16.08 13.79 -4.87
C TYR A 224 -17.04 12.66 -4.49
N LEU A 225 -16.56 11.42 -4.48
CA LEU A 225 -17.33 10.26 -4.02
C LEU A 225 -17.83 10.42 -2.58
N GLN A 226 -17.03 11.01 -1.70
CA GLN A 226 -17.40 11.26 -0.31
C GLN A 226 -18.58 12.24 -0.20
N VAL A 227 -18.57 13.30 -1.03
CA VAL A 227 -19.68 14.25 -1.11
C VAL A 227 -20.95 13.59 -1.65
N LEU A 228 -20.83 12.78 -2.70
CA LEU A 228 -21.98 12.08 -3.29
C LEU A 228 -22.56 11.02 -2.34
N ALA A 229 -21.70 10.24 -1.68
CA ALA A 229 -22.11 9.24 -0.70
C ALA A 229 -22.84 9.87 0.51
N GLY A 230 -22.42 11.08 0.92
CA GLY A 230 -23.10 11.83 1.97
C GLY A 230 -24.53 12.29 1.60
N LYS A 231 -24.86 12.36 0.31
CA LYS A 231 -26.18 12.70 -0.21
C LYS A 231 -27.05 11.47 -0.52
N ALA A 232 -26.41 10.31 -0.70
CA ALA A 232 -27.08 9.08 -1.10
C ALA A 232 -27.61 8.30 0.11
N ARG A 233 -28.72 7.60 -0.09
CA ARG A 233 -29.22 6.59 0.86
C ARG A 233 -28.58 5.25 0.54
N ILE A 234 -27.66 4.80 1.41
CA ILE A 234 -26.90 3.57 1.24
C ILE A 234 -27.35 2.56 2.28
N GLU A 235 -27.66 1.35 1.83
CA GLU A 235 -28.17 0.26 2.67
C GLU A 235 -27.38 -1.02 2.40
N GLY A 236 -27.00 -1.76 3.44
CA GLY A 236 -26.35 -3.07 3.33
C GLY A 236 -24.88 -3.04 2.93
N VAL A 237 -24.24 -1.87 2.82
CA VAL A 237 -22.81 -1.72 2.57
C VAL A 237 -22.26 -0.50 3.30
N GLU A 238 -21.11 -0.66 3.96
CA GLU A 238 -20.37 0.45 4.53
C GLU A 238 -19.34 0.97 3.51
N LEU A 239 -19.51 2.23 3.11
CA LEU A 239 -18.55 2.93 2.24
C LEU A 239 -17.50 3.66 3.10
N ASP A 240 -16.44 2.95 3.48
CA ASP A 240 -15.21 3.62 3.92
C ASP A 240 -14.41 4.04 2.68
N ILE A 241 -14.79 5.19 2.12
CA ILE A 241 -14.19 5.72 0.88
C ILE A 241 -12.68 5.94 1.02
N ALA A 242 -12.18 6.07 2.25
CA ALA A 242 -10.75 6.18 2.51
C ALA A 242 -9.99 4.88 2.21
N LYS A 243 -10.64 3.72 2.31
CA LYS A 243 -10.08 2.38 2.09
C LYS A 243 -10.56 1.70 0.81
N THR A 244 -11.56 2.27 0.14
CA THR A 244 -12.13 1.67 -1.07
C THR A 244 -11.13 1.80 -2.22
N PRO A 245 -10.77 0.69 -2.92
CA PRO A 245 -9.97 0.77 -4.13
C PRO A 245 -10.75 1.58 -5.18
N LEU A 246 -10.18 2.71 -5.57
CA LEU A 246 -10.73 3.50 -6.66
C LEU A 246 -10.58 2.73 -7.96
N VAL A 247 -11.64 2.68 -8.74
CA VAL A 247 -11.80 2.01 -10.03
C VAL A 247 -10.48 1.79 -10.77
N GLN A 248 -10.21 0.51 -11.11
CA GLN A 248 -9.16 0.12 -12.06
C GLN A 248 -9.63 0.36 -13.48
#